data_4e35d7df521cdcd0a452086dfd245d76
#
_entry.id   4e35d7df521cdcd0a452086dfd245d76
#
_cell.length_a   1.000
_cell.length_b   1.000
_cell.length_c   1.000
_cell.angle_alpha   90.00
_cell.angle_beta   90.00
_cell.angle_gamma   90.00
#
_symmetry.space_group_name_H-M   'P 1'
#
loop_
_entity.id
_entity.type
_entity.pdbx_description
1 polymer ?
#
loop_
_entity_poly.entity_id
_entity_poly.type
_entity_poly.pdbx_seq_one_letter_code
_entity_poly.pdbx_strand_id
1 'polypeptide(L)'
;MEFLVRQENNMPQMSAEEAARIKSAEREYAQQLRERGILRRLCRVPGTRTAVGWYEAGDVTELHDVLSGLPTFQWQAITVEALATHPQEKLLAAAKSSTTATA
;
A
#
# COMPACT_ATOMS: atom_id res chain seq x y z
N MET A 1 7.97 4.15 -8.72
CA MET A 1 8.05 2.67 -8.57
C MET A 1 6.85 2.15 -7.83
N GLU A 2 6.25 1.11 -8.35
CA GLU A 2 5.07 0.51 -7.74
C GLU A 2 5.43 -0.74 -6.97
N PHE A 3 4.73 -0.96 -5.87
CA PHE A 3 4.97 -2.10 -4.99
C PHE A 3 3.65 -2.71 -4.53
N LEU A 4 3.62 -4.03 -4.49
CA LEU A 4 2.55 -4.77 -3.82
C LEU A 4 3.05 -5.15 -2.43
N VAL A 5 2.37 -4.70 -1.40
CA VAL A 5 2.77 -4.87 -0.01
C VAL A 5 1.74 -5.72 0.70
N ARG A 6 2.18 -6.85 1.20
CA ARG A 6 1.34 -7.76 1.99
C ARG A 6 1.66 -7.56 3.46
N GLN A 7 0.65 -7.23 4.24
CA GLN A 7 0.80 -6.87 5.65
C GLN A 7 -0.08 -7.77 6.51
N GLU A 8 0.54 -8.66 7.25
CA GLU A 8 -0.17 -9.49 8.22
C GLU A 8 -0.07 -8.84 9.59
N ASN A 9 -1.21 -8.50 10.17
CA ASN A 9 -1.25 -7.82 11.46
C ASN A 9 -1.30 -8.83 12.61
N ASN A 10 -0.23 -8.88 13.40
CA ASN A 10 -0.09 -9.75 14.55
C ASN A 10 -0.13 -8.96 15.86
N MET A 11 -0.98 -7.95 15.92
CA MET A 11 -1.16 -7.13 17.10
C MET A 11 -1.54 -7.98 18.32
N PRO A 12 -0.87 -7.81 19.47
CA PRO A 12 -1.22 -8.56 20.66
C PRO A 12 -2.57 -8.11 21.22
N GLN A 13 -3.12 -8.91 22.10
CA GLN A 13 -4.32 -8.56 22.83
C GLN A 13 -4.03 -7.38 23.75
N MET A 14 -4.90 -6.40 23.74
CA MET A 14 -4.76 -5.20 24.55
C MET A 14 -6.15 -4.67 24.93
N SER A 15 -6.21 -3.61 25.74
CA SER A 15 -7.50 -3.00 26.13
C SER A 15 -8.20 -2.48 24.87
N ALA A 16 -9.53 -2.45 24.93
CA ALA A 16 -10.33 -1.90 23.84
C ALA A 16 -9.97 -0.45 23.55
N GLU A 17 -9.65 0.31 24.60
CA GLU A 17 -9.26 1.71 24.51
C GLU A 17 -7.92 1.89 23.77
N GLU A 18 -6.92 1.11 24.10
CA GLU A 18 -5.63 1.10 23.40
C GLU A 18 -5.77 0.67 21.96
N ALA A 19 -6.51 -0.40 21.71
CA ALA A 19 -6.75 -0.89 20.36
C ALA A 19 -7.44 0.15 19.49
N ALA A 20 -8.43 0.84 20.03
CA ALA A 20 -9.15 1.91 19.32
C ALA A 20 -8.22 3.08 18.96
N ARG A 21 -7.33 3.44 19.88
CA ARG A 21 -6.36 4.51 19.68
C ARG A 21 -5.38 4.18 18.58
N ILE A 22 -4.86 2.97 18.58
CA ILE A 22 -3.93 2.49 17.56
C ILE A 22 -4.61 2.42 16.20
N LYS A 23 -5.83 1.89 16.13
CA LYS A 23 -6.61 1.82 14.88
C LYS A 23 -6.88 3.21 14.31
N SER A 24 -7.16 4.18 15.16
CA SER A 24 -7.37 5.56 14.76
C SER A 24 -6.08 6.16 14.17
N ALA A 25 -4.94 5.93 14.81
CA ALA A 25 -3.64 6.39 14.34
C ALA A 25 -3.27 5.74 12.99
N GLU A 26 -3.54 4.45 12.83
CA GLU A 26 -3.33 3.72 11.57
C GLU A 26 -4.15 4.34 10.44
N ARG A 27 -5.42 4.62 10.71
CA ARG A 27 -6.34 5.20 9.74
C ARG A 27 -5.90 6.58 9.30
N GLU A 28 -5.46 7.38 10.24
CA GLU A 28 -4.94 8.72 9.97
C GLU A 28 -3.66 8.67 9.15
N TYR A 29 -2.74 7.78 9.50
CA TYR A 29 -1.50 7.58 8.75
C TYR A 29 -1.79 7.14 7.31
N ALA A 30 -2.68 6.17 7.13
CA ALA A 30 -3.09 5.71 5.81
C ALA A 30 -3.70 6.84 4.98
N GLN A 31 -4.50 7.70 5.60
CA GLN A 31 -5.10 8.85 4.92
C GLN A 31 -4.02 9.83 4.44
N GLN A 32 -3.02 10.10 5.26
CA GLN A 32 -1.89 10.94 4.87
C GLN A 32 -1.13 10.33 3.68
N LEU A 33 -0.92 9.02 3.69
CA LEU A 33 -0.27 8.33 2.58
C LEU A 33 -1.08 8.42 1.29
N ARG A 34 -2.41 8.34 1.40
CA ARG A 34 -3.30 8.50 0.25
C ARG A 34 -3.22 9.91 -0.33
N GLU A 35 -3.22 10.91 0.51
CA GLU A 35 -3.12 12.32 0.11
C GLU A 35 -1.79 12.61 -0.58
N ARG A 36 -0.72 11.94 -0.15
CA ARG A 36 0.61 12.06 -0.77
C ARG A 36 0.77 11.21 -2.03
N GLY A 37 -0.25 10.43 -2.39
CA GLY A 37 -0.20 9.53 -3.55
C GLY A 37 0.65 8.29 -3.36
N ILE A 38 1.04 7.97 -2.13
CA ILE A 38 1.88 6.82 -1.81
C ILE A 38 1.04 5.55 -1.70
N LEU A 39 -0.06 5.58 -0.93
CA LEU A 39 -0.99 4.47 -0.84
C LEU A 39 -2.07 4.64 -1.90
N ARG A 40 -2.06 3.76 -2.91
CA ARG A 40 -2.98 3.86 -4.06
C ARG A 40 -4.25 3.04 -3.84
N ARG A 41 -4.13 1.90 -3.22
CA ARG A 41 -5.26 1.00 -2.97
C ARG A 41 -4.91 0.06 -1.82
N LEU A 42 -5.92 -0.28 -1.02
CA LEU A 42 -5.77 -1.21 0.09
C LEU A 42 -6.91 -2.21 0.04
N CYS A 43 -6.56 -3.50 0.10
CA CYS A 43 -7.52 -4.61 0.06
C CYS A 43 -7.33 -5.50 1.27
N ARG A 44 -8.41 -6.17 1.67
CA ARG A 44 -8.36 -7.19 2.73
C ARG A 44 -8.40 -8.57 2.08
N VAL A 45 -7.55 -9.47 2.55
CA VAL A 45 -7.67 -10.89 2.18
C VAL A 45 -8.79 -11.48 3.03
N PRO A 46 -9.89 -11.96 2.42
CA PRO A 46 -11.06 -12.43 3.19
C PRO A 46 -10.70 -13.52 4.20
N GLY A 47 -11.26 -13.41 5.39
CA GLY A 47 -11.06 -14.39 6.45
C GLY A 47 -9.72 -14.31 7.17
N THR A 48 -8.92 -13.27 6.92
CA THR A 48 -7.59 -13.12 7.50
C THR A 48 -7.38 -11.75 8.12
N ARG A 49 -6.24 -11.58 8.80
CA ARG A 49 -5.77 -10.29 9.30
C ARG A 49 -4.77 -9.66 8.32
N THR A 50 -4.77 -10.12 7.09
CA THR A 50 -3.84 -9.68 6.08
C THR A 50 -4.47 -8.60 5.21
N ALA A 51 -3.75 -7.50 5.02
CA ALA A 51 -4.07 -6.47 4.04
C ALA A 51 -3.06 -6.54 2.90
N VAL A 52 -3.50 -6.23 1.71
CA VAL A 52 -2.64 -6.09 0.54
C VAL A 52 -2.77 -4.67 0.04
N GLY A 53 -1.67 -3.95 0.00
CA GLY A 53 -1.63 -2.56 -0.41
C GLY A 53 -0.86 -2.37 -1.70
N TRP A 54 -1.35 -1.45 -2.52
CA TRP A 54 -0.65 -0.98 -3.72
C TRP A 54 -0.02 0.37 -3.37
N TYR A 55 1.31 0.42 -3.36
CA TYR A 55 2.08 1.60 -2.97
C TYR A 55 2.89 2.14 -4.13
N GLU A 56 3.06 3.45 -4.14
CA GLU A 56 3.93 4.17 -5.07
C GLU A 56 5.00 4.89 -4.26
N ALA A 57 6.27 4.64 -4.56
CA ALA A 57 7.39 5.31 -3.90
C ALA A 57 8.52 5.54 -4.90
N GLY A 58 9.44 6.44 -4.59
CA GLY A 58 10.57 6.75 -5.47
C GLY A 58 11.54 5.58 -5.61
N ASP A 59 11.75 4.86 -4.51
CA ASP A 59 12.61 3.68 -4.45
C ASP A 59 12.22 2.80 -3.25
N VAL A 60 12.93 1.70 -3.09
CA VAL A 60 12.68 0.73 -2.00
C VAL A 60 12.96 1.35 -0.63
N THR A 61 13.95 2.23 -0.53
CA THR A 61 14.30 2.89 0.73
C THR A 61 13.18 3.80 1.20
N GLU A 62 12.61 4.59 0.30
CA GLU A 62 11.46 5.43 0.62
C GLU A 62 10.26 4.59 1.09
N LEU A 63 9.99 3.47 0.40
CA LEU A 63 8.93 2.56 0.81
C LEU A 63 9.18 2.01 2.21
N HIS A 64 10.42 1.59 2.50
CA HIS A 64 10.78 1.09 3.82
C HIS A 64 10.53 2.15 4.90
N ASP A 65 10.93 3.38 4.65
CA ASP A 65 10.73 4.50 5.58
C ASP A 65 9.24 4.73 5.84
N VAL A 66 8.42 4.70 4.79
CA VAL A 66 6.97 4.85 4.89
C VAL A 66 6.35 3.73 5.73
N LEU A 67 6.72 2.48 5.44
CA LEU A 67 6.17 1.32 6.18
C LEU A 67 6.62 1.31 7.63
N SER A 68 7.87 1.72 7.89
CA SER A 68 8.42 1.80 9.25
C SER A 68 7.70 2.84 10.11
N GLY A 69 7.03 3.80 9.50
CA GLY A 69 6.24 4.82 10.19
C GLY A 69 4.84 4.36 10.59
N LEU A 70 4.41 3.19 10.16
CA LEU A 70 3.09 2.67 10.54
C LEU A 70 3.01 2.45 12.05
N PRO A 71 1.93 2.91 12.72
CA PRO A 71 1.77 2.70 14.17
C PRO A 71 1.86 1.24 14.61
N THR A 72 1.47 0.30 13.75
CA THR A 72 1.50 -1.14 14.05
C THR A 72 2.70 -1.86 13.44
N PHE A 73 3.70 -1.13 12.93
CA PHE A 73 4.83 -1.72 12.22
C PHE A 73 5.50 -2.87 12.98
N GLN A 74 5.71 -2.69 14.28
CA GLN A 74 6.40 -3.69 15.11
C GLN A 74 5.67 -5.03 15.20
N TRP A 75 4.36 -5.06 14.91
CA TRP A 75 3.53 -6.27 14.97
C TRP A 75 3.18 -6.83 13.61
N GLN A 76 3.65 -6.22 12.55
CA GLN A 76 3.31 -6.64 11.19
C GLN A 76 4.38 -7.54 10.59
N ALA A 77 3.93 -8.63 9.97
CA ALA A 77 4.77 -9.40 9.06
C ALA A 77 4.53 -8.83 7.65
N ILE A 78 5.56 -8.23 7.06
CA ILE A 78 5.44 -7.51 5.80
C ILE A 78 6.27 -8.20 4.74
N THR A 79 5.66 -8.44 3.56
CA THR A 79 6.36 -8.83 2.35
C THR A 79 6.11 -7.82 1.26
N VAL A 80 7.12 -7.54 0.45
CA VAL A 80 7.07 -6.52 -0.59
C VAL A 80 7.47 -7.13 -1.93
N GLU A 81 6.66 -6.85 -2.95
CA GLU A 81 6.99 -7.18 -4.33
C GLU A 81 7.08 -5.89 -5.13
N ALA A 82 8.21 -5.67 -5.80
CA ALA A 82 8.34 -4.57 -6.74
C ALA A 82 7.63 -4.95 -8.04
N LEU A 83 6.86 -4.02 -8.58
CA LEU A 83 6.07 -4.26 -9.79
C LEU A 83 6.67 -3.49 -10.95
N ALA A 84 6.89 -4.19 -12.06
CA ALA A 84 7.27 -3.58 -13.32
C ALA A 84 6.04 -3.47 -14.21
N THR A 85 6.04 -2.49 -15.11
CA THR A 85 4.97 -2.36 -16.09
C THR A 85 5.00 -3.54 -17.05
N HIS A 86 3.90 -4.25 -17.16
CA HIS A 86 3.77 -5.36 -18.11
C HIS A 86 3.86 -4.82 -19.54
N PRO A 87 4.53 -5.54 -20.46
CA PRO A 87 4.62 -5.09 -21.86
C PRO A 87 3.28 -4.80 -22.52
N GLN A 88 2.23 -5.55 -22.16
CA GLN A 88 0.86 -5.31 -22.68
C GLN A 88 0.32 -3.95 -22.25
N GLU A 89 0.63 -3.50 -21.05
CA GLU A 89 0.21 -2.18 -20.58
C GLU A 89 0.87 -1.06 -21.38
N LYS A 90 2.13 -1.24 -21.76
CA LYS A 90 2.85 -0.31 -22.63
C LYS A 90 2.19 -0.23 -24.01
N LEU A 91 1.80 -1.37 -24.56
CA LEU A 91 1.11 -1.44 -25.85
C LEU A 91 -0.26 -0.77 -25.80
N LEU A 92 -1.02 -0.99 -24.72
CA LEU A 92 -2.32 -0.36 -24.52
C LEU A 92 -2.19 1.16 -24.40
N ALA A 93 -1.22 1.64 -23.66
CA ALA A 93 -0.96 3.08 -23.53
C ALA A 93 -0.60 3.70 -24.89
N ALA A 94 0.24 3.04 -25.66
CA ALA A 94 0.62 3.47 -27.00
C ALA A 94 -0.60 3.49 -27.95
N ALA A 95 -1.44 2.46 -27.90
CA ALA A 95 -2.65 2.36 -28.72
C ALA A 95 -3.65 3.47 -28.35
N LYS A 96 -3.86 3.73 -27.08
CA LYS A 96 -4.73 4.81 -26.61
C LYS A 96 -4.22 6.18 -27.04
N SER A 97 -2.92 6.41 -26.92
CA SER A 97 -2.27 7.63 -27.38
C SER A 97 -2.49 7.86 -28.87
N SER A 98 -2.26 6.81 -29.67
CA SER A 98 -2.47 6.82 -31.12
C SER A 98 -3.91 7.14 -31.48
N THR A 99 -4.86 6.52 -30.81
CA THR A 99 -6.31 6.74 -31.03
C THR A 99 -6.68 8.19 -30.68
N THR A 100 -6.16 8.69 -29.58
CA THR A 100 -6.39 10.07 -29.16
C THR A 100 -5.81 11.07 -30.16
N ALA A 101 -4.63 10.77 -30.69
CA ALA A 101 -3.94 11.62 -31.66
C ALA A 101 -4.70 11.70 -33.00
N THR A 102 -5.44 10.66 -33.36
CA THR A 102 -6.20 10.62 -34.62
C THR A 102 -7.61 11.17 -34.48
N ALA A 103 -8.06 11.39 -33.29
CA ALA A 103 -9.38 11.96 -33.04
C ALA A 103 -9.33 13.48 -33.10
#